data_0012d8c14b23f289c48d907ea6f6ccf3
#
_entry.id   0012d8c14b23f289c48d907ea6f6ccf3
#
_cell.length_a   1.000
_cell.length_b   1.000
_cell.length_c   1.000
_cell.angle_alpha   90.00
_cell.angle_beta   90.00
_cell.angle_gamma   90.00
#
_symmetry.space_group_name_H-M   'P 1'
#
loop_
_entity.id
_entity.type
_entity.pdbx_description
1 polymer ?
#
loop_
_entity_poly.entity_id
_entity_poly.type
_entity_poly.pdbx_seq_one_letter_code
_entity_poly.pdbx_strand_id
1 'polypeptide(L)'
;GKAQNRYVEGERNGEREHIVDKVQHEIAGYIDFRQDISHWLTLDAGIRIDHHSHIGTEWIPQAGLSFHLPSSIELKASAGKGFRYPTIREMYMFPPKNPDLRPESMWNYELAFAQRLLDGRLSYGINVFYIDGKNLIVAVPRAGATPLNMNTGKIDNTGVEAEAAYRIHPHWSVETNYSYLHMDNPVLGAPEHKFYAGAMFSKNRWTVSTGLQYVANLYTDVDHVQTEDFVLWNINGSFKVTE
;
A
#
# COMPACT_ATOMS: atom_id res chain seq x y z
N GLY A 1 18.35 8.05 -10.14
CA GLY A 1 18.01 9.43 -9.76
C GLY A 1 18.87 9.90 -8.60
N LYS A 2 19.03 11.20 -8.47
CA LYS A 2 19.76 11.83 -7.36
C LYS A 2 18.76 12.73 -6.62
N ALA A 3 18.53 12.47 -5.34
CA ALA A 3 17.72 13.32 -4.49
C ALA A 3 18.61 14.04 -3.47
N GLN A 4 18.34 15.31 -3.22
CA GLN A 4 19.04 16.12 -2.24
C GLN A 4 18.02 16.76 -1.32
N ASN A 5 18.10 16.46 -0.01
CA ASN A 5 17.25 17.03 1.01
C ASN A 5 18.08 17.94 1.92
N ARG A 6 17.64 19.19 2.10
CA ARG A 6 18.24 20.16 3.01
C ARG A 6 17.17 20.78 3.87
N TYR A 7 17.38 20.74 5.18
CA TYR A 7 16.52 21.44 6.15
C TYR A 7 17.35 22.32 7.07
N VAL A 8 16.95 23.55 7.30
CA VAL A 8 17.89 24.52 7.85
C VAL A 8 17.43 25.28 9.10
N GLU A 9 16.19 25.73 9.21
CA GLU A 9 15.83 26.65 10.29
C GLU A 9 14.44 26.37 10.86
N GLY A 10 14.29 26.58 12.20
CA GLY A 10 13.03 26.62 12.90
C GLY A 10 12.94 27.83 13.81
N GLU A 11 11.73 28.19 14.19
CA GLU A 11 11.45 29.23 15.15
C GLU A 11 10.95 28.61 16.45
N ARG A 12 11.58 28.94 17.58
CA ARG A 12 11.19 28.50 18.90
C ARG A 12 11.10 29.68 19.83
N ASN A 13 9.92 29.90 20.45
CA ASN A 13 9.65 31.02 21.35
C ASN A 13 9.94 32.41 20.77
N GLY A 14 9.74 32.58 19.44
CA GLY A 14 9.99 33.86 18.75
C GLY A 14 11.44 34.12 18.38
N GLU A 15 12.36 33.19 18.68
CA GLU A 15 13.77 33.24 18.26
C GLU A 15 14.03 32.22 17.15
N ARG A 16 14.80 32.63 16.14
CA ARG A 16 15.27 31.71 15.10
C ARG A 16 16.36 30.83 15.67
N GLU A 17 16.07 29.52 15.73
CA GLU A 17 17.03 28.52 16.16
C GLU A 17 17.57 27.75 14.95
N HIS A 18 18.89 27.63 14.86
CA HIS A 18 19.52 26.73 13.90
C HIS A 18 19.36 25.28 14.35
N ILE A 19 18.36 24.57 13.81
CA ILE A 19 18.02 23.22 14.26
C ILE A 19 18.95 22.19 13.63
N VAL A 20 19.15 22.25 12.30
CA VAL A 20 19.99 21.31 11.57
C VAL A 20 20.40 21.86 10.21
N ASP A 21 21.66 21.68 9.83
CA ASP A 21 22.17 21.85 8.47
C ASP A 21 22.79 20.51 8.01
N LYS A 22 22.02 19.71 7.32
CA LYS A 22 22.42 18.41 6.80
C LYS A 22 22.02 18.26 5.34
N VAL A 23 22.94 17.79 4.53
CA VAL A 23 22.70 17.46 3.13
C VAL A 23 22.80 15.95 2.99
N GLN A 24 21.78 15.34 2.39
CA GLN A 24 21.73 13.92 2.09
C GLN A 24 21.72 13.74 0.58
N HIS A 25 22.46 12.75 0.09
CA HIS A 25 22.47 12.34 -1.32
C HIS A 25 22.05 10.88 -1.40
N GLU A 26 21.15 10.61 -2.33
CA GLU A 26 20.69 9.26 -2.67
C GLU A 26 21.00 9.00 -4.15
N ILE A 27 21.51 7.82 -4.44
CA ILE A 27 21.71 7.33 -5.79
C ILE A 27 21.20 5.89 -5.88
N ALA A 28 20.45 5.60 -6.94
CA ALA A 28 19.90 4.27 -7.14
C ALA A 28 20.10 3.77 -8.56
N GLY A 29 20.29 2.47 -8.69
CA GLY A 29 20.24 1.75 -9.94
C GLY A 29 19.32 0.53 -9.82
N TYR A 30 18.72 0.11 -10.92
CA TYR A 30 17.85 -1.08 -10.92
C TYR A 30 18.00 -1.85 -12.22
N ILE A 31 17.71 -3.14 -12.15
CA ILE A 31 17.59 -4.05 -13.28
C ILE A 31 16.31 -4.85 -13.08
N ASP A 32 15.46 -4.89 -14.10
CA ASP A 32 14.26 -5.71 -14.16
C ASP A 32 14.40 -6.68 -15.33
N PHE A 33 13.95 -7.90 -15.09
CA PHE A 33 13.95 -8.99 -16.05
C PHE A 33 12.56 -9.60 -16.09
N ARG A 34 12.01 -9.76 -17.30
CA ARG A 34 10.76 -10.47 -17.55
C ARG A 34 10.99 -11.47 -18.68
N GLN A 35 10.61 -12.72 -18.43
CA GLN A 35 10.78 -13.81 -19.38
C GLN A 35 9.56 -14.71 -19.39
N ASP A 36 9.00 -14.90 -20.58
CA ASP A 36 8.06 -15.97 -20.84
C ASP A 36 8.83 -17.28 -21.00
N ILE A 37 8.83 -18.08 -19.93
CA ILE A 37 9.51 -19.41 -19.91
C ILE A 37 8.78 -20.38 -20.83
N SER A 38 7.46 -20.28 -20.86
CA SER A 38 6.58 -21.04 -21.75
C SER A 38 5.28 -20.27 -21.98
N HIS A 39 4.38 -20.79 -22.84
CA HIS A 39 3.08 -20.19 -23.07
C HIS A 39 2.16 -20.12 -21.81
N TRP A 40 2.51 -20.87 -20.77
CA TRP A 40 1.73 -20.95 -19.53
C TRP A 40 2.49 -20.39 -18.31
N LEU A 41 3.76 -19.98 -18.45
CA LEU A 41 4.59 -19.52 -17.34
C LEU A 41 5.41 -18.28 -17.72
N THR A 42 5.22 -17.21 -16.99
CA THR A 42 6.03 -15.99 -17.04
C THR A 42 6.77 -15.81 -15.71
N LEU A 43 8.05 -15.50 -15.78
CA LEU A 43 8.91 -15.10 -14.65
C LEU A 43 9.17 -13.60 -14.71
N ASP A 44 8.97 -12.93 -13.62
CA ASP A 44 9.41 -11.56 -13.38
C ASP A 44 10.43 -11.54 -12.25
N ALA A 45 11.55 -10.85 -12.41
CA ALA A 45 12.55 -10.70 -11.36
C ALA A 45 13.21 -9.33 -11.48
N GLY A 46 13.49 -8.68 -10.37
CA GLY A 46 14.11 -7.38 -10.35
C GLY A 46 14.95 -7.18 -9.09
N ILE A 47 15.92 -6.29 -9.21
CA ILE A 47 16.68 -5.81 -8.07
C ILE A 47 16.98 -4.34 -8.24
N ARG A 48 16.71 -3.57 -7.20
CA ARG A 48 17.13 -2.20 -7.05
C ARG A 48 18.19 -2.12 -5.96
N ILE A 49 19.23 -1.35 -6.20
CA ILE A 49 20.26 -1.00 -5.22
C ILE A 49 20.15 0.49 -5.01
N ASP A 50 20.01 0.90 -3.76
CA ASP A 50 19.91 2.29 -3.36
C ASP A 50 21.00 2.61 -2.35
N HIS A 51 21.72 3.71 -2.55
CA HIS A 51 22.80 4.15 -1.67
C HIS A 51 22.51 5.54 -1.14
N HIS A 52 22.49 5.64 0.19
CA HIS A 52 22.32 6.89 0.91
C HIS A 52 23.62 7.30 1.60
N SER A 53 24.02 8.57 1.45
CA SER A 53 25.34 9.10 1.84
C SER A 53 25.68 8.93 3.32
N HIS A 54 24.71 8.79 4.21
CA HIS A 54 24.92 8.72 5.67
C HIS A 54 24.49 7.38 6.28
N ILE A 55 23.62 6.63 5.61
CA ILE A 55 22.98 5.44 6.18
C ILE A 55 23.56 4.16 5.55
N GLY A 56 23.96 4.24 4.28
CA GLY A 56 24.54 3.09 3.59
C GLY A 56 23.68 2.59 2.43
N THR A 57 23.81 1.32 2.10
CA THR A 57 23.22 0.73 0.91
C THR A 57 22.11 -0.26 1.28
N GLU A 58 20.97 -0.14 0.60
CA GLU A 58 19.85 -1.07 0.67
C GLU A 58 19.69 -1.84 -0.64
N TRP A 59 19.38 -3.13 -0.50
CA TRP A 59 19.08 -4.04 -1.60
C TRP A 59 17.59 -4.35 -1.58
N ILE A 60 16.95 -4.15 -2.71
CA ILE A 60 15.50 -4.22 -2.86
C ILE A 60 15.16 -5.24 -3.98
N PRO A 61 15.21 -6.55 -3.66
CA PRO A 61 14.83 -7.59 -4.60
C PRO A 61 13.32 -7.72 -4.72
N GLN A 62 12.87 -8.16 -5.91
CA GLN A 62 11.51 -8.60 -6.18
C GLN A 62 11.52 -9.79 -7.13
N ALA A 63 10.55 -10.68 -6.98
CA ALA A 63 10.35 -11.80 -7.90
C ALA A 63 8.86 -12.15 -7.98
N GLY A 64 8.42 -12.63 -9.14
CA GLY A 64 7.06 -13.08 -9.38
C GLY A 64 7.00 -14.18 -10.42
N LEU A 65 6.00 -15.04 -10.27
CA LEU A 65 5.63 -16.08 -11.22
C LEU A 65 4.17 -15.89 -11.60
N SER A 66 3.88 -15.94 -12.89
CA SER A 66 2.52 -15.90 -13.41
C SER A 66 2.25 -17.16 -14.24
N PHE A 67 1.24 -17.91 -13.84
CA PHE A 67 0.78 -19.12 -14.53
C PHE A 67 -0.49 -18.82 -15.29
N HIS A 68 -0.45 -18.97 -16.60
CA HIS A 68 -1.57 -18.78 -17.52
C HIS A 68 -2.14 -20.15 -17.89
N LEU A 69 -3.22 -20.54 -17.23
CA LEU A 69 -3.81 -21.86 -17.35
C LEU A 69 -5.02 -21.86 -18.32
N PRO A 70 -5.45 -23.05 -18.78
CA PRO A 70 -6.68 -23.16 -19.56
C PRO A 70 -7.88 -22.53 -18.87
N SER A 71 -8.94 -22.23 -19.63
CA SER A 71 -10.17 -21.59 -19.12
C SER A 71 -9.97 -20.20 -18.54
N SER A 72 -8.98 -19.46 -19.08
CA SER A 72 -8.66 -18.08 -18.66
C SER A 72 -8.38 -17.95 -17.15
N ILE A 73 -7.74 -18.96 -16.59
CA ILE A 73 -7.24 -18.94 -15.20
C ILE A 73 -5.84 -18.33 -15.18
N GLU A 74 -5.63 -17.41 -14.27
CA GLU A 74 -4.32 -16.85 -13.96
C GLU A 74 -4.01 -17.03 -12.47
N LEU A 75 -2.85 -17.64 -12.18
CA LEU A 75 -2.32 -17.70 -10.83
C LEU A 75 -1.04 -16.89 -10.77
N LYS A 76 -0.90 -16.06 -9.74
CA LYS A 76 0.32 -15.29 -9.51
C LYS A 76 0.86 -15.55 -8.11
N ALA A 77 2.17 -15.66 -8.00
CA ALA A 77 2.89 -15.62 -6.74
C ALA A 77 3.98 -14.57 -6.83
N SER A 78 4.07 -13.70 -5.85
CA SER A 78 5.10 -12.66 -5.83
C SER A 78 5.66 -12.43 -4.44
N ALA A 79 6.92 -12.01 -4.39
CA ALA A 79 7.59 -11.52 -3.19
C ALA A 79 8.44 -10.31 -3.55
N GLY A 80 8.39 -9.28 -2.71
CA GLY A 80 9.16 -8.06 -2.93
C GLY A 80 9.52 -7.36 -1.63
N LYS A 81 10.71 -6.76 -1.60
CA LYS A 81 11.17 -5.95 -0.48
C LYS A 81 10.90 -4.47 -0.78
N GLY A 82 10.28 -3.77 0.16
CA GLY A 82 10.22 -2.31 0.23
C GLY A 82 11.14 -1.79 1.35
N PHE A 83 11.50 -0.51 1.28
CA PHE A 83 12.26 0.14 2.34
C PHE A 83 11.99 1.65 2.35
N ARG A 84 12.36 2.30 3.46
CA ARG A 84 12.36 3.75 3.60
C ARG A 84 13.56 4.20 4.44
N TYR A 85 14.33 5.16 3.94
CA TYR A 85 15.35 5.81 4.76
C TYR A 85 14.72 6.74 5.80
N PRO A 86 15.31 6.84 7.01
CA PRO A 86 14.93 7.87 7.96
C PRO A 86 15.18 9.26 7.37
N THR A 87 14.24 10.16 7.62
CA THR A 87 14.34 11.55 7.17
C THR A 87 15.24 12.37 8.09
N ILE A 88 15.77 13.48 7.58
CA ILE A 88 16.50 14.46 8.41
C ILE A 88 15.66 14.92 9.61
N ARG A 89 14.36 15.06 9.40
CA ARG A 89 13.40 15.43 10.45
C ARG A 89 13.36 14.41 11.58
N GLU A 90 13.27 13.14 11.26
CA GLU A 90 13.21 12.05 12.24
C GLU A 90 14.50 11.89 13.03
N MET A 91 15.66 12.12 12.37
CA MET A 91 16.97 11.97 12.99
C MET A 91 17.40 13.19 13.83
N TYR A 92 17.05 14.40 13.40
CA TYR A 92 17.73 15.61 13.93
C TYR A 92 16.80 16.73 14.37
N MET A 93 15.52 16.76 13.95
CA MET A 93 14.68 17.94 14.13
C MET A 93 14.19 18.14 15.57
N PHE A 94 13.86 17.05 16.26
CA PHE A 94 13.30 17.10 17.60
C PHE A 94 14.26 16.48 18.61
N PRO A 95 14.62 17.24 19.72
CA PRO A 95 15.37 16.63 20.83
C PRO A 95 14.50 15.62 21.59
N PRO A 96 15.11 14.48 21.98
CA PRO A 96 16.48 14.07 21.72
C PRO A 96 16.68 13.58 20.30
N LYS A 97 17.79 13.94 19.69
CA LYS A 97 18.16 13.51 18.34
C LYS A 97 18.59 12.04 18.34
N ASN A 98 18.26 11.32 17.27
CA ASN A 98 18.75 9.96 17.05
C ASN A 98 19.32 9.83 15.62
N PRO A 99 20.62 10.12 15.44
CA PRO A 99 21.27 9.98 14.14
C PRO A 99 21.52 8.53 13.73
N ASP A 100 21.37 7.55 14.63
CA ASP A 100 21.64 6.13 14.41
C ASP A 100 20.42 5.35 13.94
N LEU A 101 19.36 6.06 13.49
CA LEU A 101 18.20 5.45 12.89
C LEU A 101 18.59 4.69 11.62
N ARG A 102 18.06 3.48 11.52
CA ARG A 102 18.25 2.56 10.37
C ARG A 102 17.08 2.63 9.41
N PRO A 103 17.24 2.18 8.16
CA PRO A 103 16.13 2.05 7.23
C PRO A 103 15.02 1.15 7.78
N GLU A 104 13.79 1.55 7.55
CA GLU A 104 12.65 0.67 7.67
C GLU A 104 12.67 -0.31 6.51
N SER A 105 12.28 -1.54 6.73
CA SER A 105 12.17 -2.53 5.67
C SER A 105 10.88 -3.34 5.78
N MET A 106 10.33 -3.71 4.65
CA MET A 106 9.08 -4.45 4.56
C MET A 106 9.18 -5.49 3.44
N TRP A 107 8.79 -6.70 3.73
CA TRP A 107 8.55 -7.74 2.73
C TRP A 107 7.05 -7.90 2.50
N ASN A 108 6.67 -7.94 1.24
CA ASN A 108 5.32 -8.28 0.83
C ASN A 108 5.35 -9.60 0.05
N TYR A 109 4.46 -10.52 0.42
CA TYR A 109 4.26 -11.80 -0.23
C TYR A 109 2.82 -11.90 -0.67
N GLU A 110 2.57 -12.29 -1.91
CA GLU A 110 1.23 -12.36 -2.48
C GLU A 110 1.01 -13.65 -3.25
N LEU A 111 -0.21 -14.18 -3.12
CA LEU A 111 -0.75 -15.24 -3.96
C LEU A 111 -2.09 -14.78 -4.50
N ALA A 112 -2.20 -14.69 -5.82
CA ALA A 112 -3.40 -14.25 -6.48
C ALA A 112 -3.93 -15.32 -7.45
N PHE A 113 -5.25 -15.43 -7.49
CA PHE A 113 -6.01 -16.20 -8.47
C PHE A 113 -6.96 -15.25 -9.19
N ALA A 114 -7.05 -15.36 -10.52
CA ALA A 114 -8.05 -14.67 -11.29
C ALA A 114 -8.59 -15.59 -12.40
N GLN A 115 -9.87 -15.43 -12.71
CA GLN A 115 -10.49 -16.14 -13.83
C GLN A 115 -11.49 -15.28 -14.57
N ARG A 116 -11.58 -15.48 -15.88
CA ARG A 116 -12.61 -14.89 -16.76
C ARG A 116 -13.45 -15.99 -17.39
N LEU A 117 -14.76 -15.84 -17.29
CA LEU A 117 -15.77 -16.78 -17.79
C LEU A 117 -16.79 -16.06 -18.66
N LEU A 118 -17.64 -16.83 -19.34
CA LEU A 118 -18.74 -16.35 -20.15
C LEU A 118 -18.28 -15.32 -21.23
N ASP A 119 -17.23 -15.66 -21.97
CA ASP A 119 -16.61 -14.79 -22.97
C ASP A 119 -16.21 -13.42 -22.41
N GLY A 120 -15.65 -13.42 -21.19
CA GLY A 120 -15.18 -12.22 -20.50
C GLY A 120 -16.29 -11.38 -19.86
N ARG A 121 -17.53 -11.87 -19.83
CA ARG A 121 -18.62 -11.17 -19.12
C ARG A 121 -18.56 -11.29 -17.60
N LEU A 122 -17.98 -12.36 -17.10
CA LEU A 122 -17.75 -12.57 -15.68
C LEU A 122 -16.24 -12.65 -15.44
N SER A 123 -15.73 -11.81 -14.54
CA SER A 123 -14.39 -11.90 -13.99
C SER A 123 -14.45 -11.94 -12.48
N TYR A 124 -13.59 -12.70 -11.87
CA TYR A 124 -13.43 -12.73 -10.42
C TYR A 124 -11.99 -13.09 -10.05
N GLY A 125 -11.60 -12.68 -8.87
CA GLY A 125 -10.26 -12.93 -8.34
C GLY A 125 -10.23 -12.94 -6.83
N ILE A 126 -9.18 -13.57 -6.31
CA ILE A 126 -8.84 -13.58 -4.88
C ILE A 126 -7.34 -13.34 -4.77
N ASN A 127 -6.94 -12.44 -3.89
CA ASN A 127 -5.56 -12.20 -3.52
C ASN A 127 -5.39 -12.43 -2.01
N VAL A 128 -4.37 -13.17 -1.63
CA VAL A 128 -3.96 -13.35 -0.23
C VAL A 128 -2.57 -12.76 -0.09
N PHE A 129 -2.36 -11.94 0.91
CA PHE A 129 -1.06 -11.30 1.13
C PHE A 129 -0.61 -11.36 2.58
N TYR A 130 0.70 -11.31 2.74
CA TYR A 130 1.38 -11.21 4.03
C TYR A 130 2.45 -10.13 3.96
N ILE A 131 2.45 -9.23 4.95
CA ILE A 131 3.38 -8.11 5.06
C ILE A 131 4.18 -8.23 6.36
N ASP A 132 5.51 -8.42 6.25
CA ASP A 132 6.45 -8.44 7.38
C ASP A 132 7.31 -7.15 7.35
N GLY A 133 7.00 -6.20 8.21
CA GLY A 133 7.71 -4.93 8.35
C GLY A 133 8.58 -4.90 9.61
N LYS A 134 9.83 -4.45 9.46
CA LYS A 134 10.82 -4.37 10.54
C LYS A 134 11.50 -3.01 10.59
N ASN A 135 11.99 -2.67 11.79
CA ASN A 135 12.71 -1.43 12.04
C ASN A 135 11.88 -0.16 11.77
N LEU A 136 10.54 -0.23 11.87
CA LEU A 136 9.74 0.98 11.71
C LEU A 136 10.12 2.02 12.76
N ILE A 137 10.21 3.26 12.32
CA ILE A 137 10.59 4.39 13.16
C ILE A 137 9.34 4.87 13.90
N VAL A 138 9.35 4.69 15.21
CA VAL A 138 8.27 5.12 16.09
C VAL A 138 8.82 6.01 17.21
N ALA A 139 8.01 6.97 17.64
CA ALA A 139 8.32 7.82 18.77
C ALA A 139 8.03 7.07 20.08
N VAL A 140 9.08 6.58 20.73
CA VAL A 140 8.99 5.80 21.99
C VAL A 140 8.90 6.75 23.17
N PRO A 141 7.82 6.68 23.98
CA PRO A 141 7.68 7.46 25.21
C PRO A 141 8.80 7.13 26.21
N ARG A 142 9.25 8.15 26.95
CA ARG A 142 10.24 8.01 28.02
C ARG A 142 9.77 8.73 29.28
N ALA A 143 9.91 8.08 30.42
CA ALA A 143 9.48 8.65 31.70
C ALA A 143 10.19 9.99 31.98
N GLY A 144 9.41 11.08 32.14
CA GLY A 144 9.91 12.42 32.43
C GLY A 144 10.73 13.10 31.35
N ALA A 145 10.70 12.58 30.09
CA ALA A 145 11.46 13.13 28.99
C ALA A 145 10.62 13.10 27.68
N THR A 146 11.05 13.88 26.68
CA THR A 146 10.44 13.85 25.34
C THR A 146 10.61 12.47 24.68
N PRO A 147 9.62 12.00 23.88
CA PRO A 147 9.74 10.77 23.11
C PRO A 147 10.98 10.75 22.23
N LEU A 148 11.55 9.56 22.03
CA LEU A 148 12.70 9.35 21.15
C LEU A 148 12.30 8.50 19.95
N ASN A 149 12.62 8.93 18.73
CA ASN A 149 12.45 8.10 17.55
C ASN A 149 13.42 6.91 17.60
N MET A 150 12.87 5.70 17.49
CA MET A 150 13.61 4.44 17.55
C MET A 150 13.09 3.45 16.49
N ASN A 151 13.96 2.57 16.00
CA ASN A 151 13.61 1.48 15.10
C ASN A 151 13.04 0.26 15.86
N THR A 152 11.92 0.43 16.52
CA THR A 152 11.28 -0.61 17.35
C THR A 152 9.93 -1.08 16.82
N GLY A 153 9.35 -0.35 15.86
CA GLY A 153 8.08 -0.70 15.27
C GLY A 153 8.18 -1.94 14.35
N LYS A 154 7.08 -2.68 14.29
CA LYS A 154 6.89 -3.85 13.45
C LYS A 154 5.53 -3.80 12.78
N ILE A 155 5.43 -4.37 11.59
CA ILE A 155 4.18 -4.69 10.90
C ILE A 155 4.18 -6.19 10.68
N ASP A 156 3.09 -6.83 11.06
CA ASP A 156 2.79 -8.23 10.77
C ASP A 156 1.32 -8.27 10.38
N ASN A 157 1.08 -8.13 9.09
CA ASN A 157 -0.25 -7.99 8.54
C ASN A 157 -0.53 -9.13 7.58
N THR A 158 -1.70 -9.74 7.72
CA THR A 158 -2.21 -10.75 6.77
C THR A 158 -3.55 -10.27 6.24
N GLY A 159 -3.77 -10.42 4.94
CA GLY A 159 -5.04 -10.00 4.37
C GLY A 159 -5.50 -10.87 3.21
N VAL A 160 -6.79 -10.70 2.92
CA VAL A 160 -7.47 -11.35 1.80
C VAL A 160 -8.28 -10.30 1.07
N GLU A 161 -8.16 -10.25 -0.24
CA GLU A 161 -8.98 -9.43 -1.12
C GLU A 161 -9.70 -10.33 -2.12
N ALA A 162 -10.96 -10.07 -2.34
CA ALA A 162 -11.78 -10.77 -3.34
C ALA A 162 -12.53 -9.74 -4.17
N GLU A 163 -12.60 -9.98 -5.47
CA GLU A 163 -13.31 -9.11 -6.40
C GLU A 163 -14.12 -9.93 -7.40
N ALA A 164 -15.23 -9.38 -7.86
CA ALA A 164 -15.98 -9.93 -8.97
C ALA A 164 -16.67 -8.82 -9.77
N ALA A 165 -16.69 -8.97 -11.09
CA ALA A 165 -17.43 -8.09 -12.00
C ALA A 165 -18.22 -8.94 -12.99
N TYR A 166 -19.49 -8.60 -13.19
CA TYR A 166 -20.37 -9.33 -14.07
C TYR A 166 -21.19 -8.40 -14.98
N ARG A 167 -21.02 -8.54 -16.28
CA ARG A 167 -21.86 -7.90 -17.28
C ARG A 167 -23.08 -8.79 -17.56
N ILE A 168 -24.14 -8.57 -16.77
CA ILE A 168 -25.39 -9.35 -16.83
C ILE A 168 -26.06 -9.21 -18.20
N HIS A 169 -26.03 -7.98 -18.76
CA HIS A 169 -26.64 -7.61 -20.02
C HIS A 169 -25.76 -6.53 -20.70
N PRO A 170 -25.84 -6.30 -22.04
CA PRO A 170 -25.09 -5.22 -22.68
C PRO A 170 -25.24 -3.83 -22.03
N HIS A 171 -26.33 -3.61 -21.30
CA HIS A 171 -26.63 -2.35 -20.63
C HIS A 171 -26.43 -2.39 -19.11
N TRP A 172 -26.19 -3.56 -18.50
CA TRP A 172 -26.11 -3.74 -17.07
C TRP A 172 -24.83 -4.44 -16.66
N SER A 173 -24.11 -3.83 -15.74
CA SER A 173 -22.98 -4.45 -15.06
C SER A 173 -23.10 -4.28 -13.56
N VAL A 174 -22.58 -5.25 -12.84
CA VAL A 174 -22.43 -5.23 -11.39
C VAL A 174 -20.99 -5.57 -11.03
N GLU A 175 -20.50 -5.00 -9.94
CA GLU A 175 -19.19 -5.27 -9.41
C GLU A 175 -19.24 -5.34 -7.90
N THR A 176 -18.35 -6.11 -7.32
CA THR A 176 -18.18 -6.20 -5.88
C THR A 176 -16.74 -6.45 -5.54
N ASN A 177 -16.30 -5.92 -4.41
CA ASN A 177 -15.04 -6.28 -3.80
C ASN A 177 -15.18 -6.36 -2.27
N TYR A 178 -14.34 -7.18 -1.70
CA TYR A 178 -14.22 -7.34 -0.27
C TYR A 178 -12.75 -7.42 0.11
N SER A 179 -12.35 -6.73 1.16
CA SER A 179 -11.03 -6.86 1.76
C SER A 179 -11.13 -7.13 3.25
N TYR A 180 -10.29 -8.04 3.70
CA TYR A 180 -10.04 -8.32 5.11
C TYR A 180 -8.56 -8.08 5.41
N LEU A 181 -8.27 -7.36 6.50
CA LEU A 181 -6.93 -7.06 6.95
C LEU A 181 -6.81 -7.38 8.44
N HIS A 182 -5.99 -8.36 8.77
CA HIS A 182 -5.56 -8.62 10.13
C HIS A 182 -4.25 -7.91 10.41
N MET A 183 -4.17 -7.18 11.52
CA MET A 183 -2.99 -6.42 11.94
C MET A 183 -2.63 -6.79 13.38
N ASP A 184 -1.43 -7.32 13.61
CA ASP A 184 -0.93 -7.55 14.97
C ASP A 184 -0.75 -6.24 15.74
N ASN A 185 -0.41 -5.18 15.01
CA ASN A 185 -0.33 -3.81 15.54
C ASN A 185 -1.28 -2.92 14.75
N PRO A 186 -2.50 -2.67 15.25
CA PRO A 186 -3.47 -1.83 14.56
C PRO A 186 -2.94 -0.44 14.21
N VAL A 187 -3.38 0.07 13.08
CA VAL A 187 -3.01 1.40 12.57
C VAL A 187 -4.25 2.27 12.49
N LEU A 188 -4.14 3.50 12.99
CA LEU A 188 -5.23 4.48 12.95
C LEU A 188 -5.72 4.71 11.51
N GLY A 189 -7.03 4.67 11.32
CA GLY A 189 -7.67 4.87 10.02
C GLY A 189 -7.64 3.64 9.10
N ALA A 190 -7.13 2.49 9.55
CA ALA A 190 -7.19 1.24 8.82
C ALA A 190 -8.37 0.38 9.26
N PRO A 191 -9.28 -0.02 8.36
CA PRO A 191 -10.37 -0.94 8.70
C PRO A 191 -9.92 -2.40 8.60
N GLU A 192 -10.51 -3.28 9.44
CA GLU A 192 -10.33 -4.72 9.27
C GLU A 192 -11.16 -5.27 8.10
N HIS A 193 -12.35 -4.72 7.89
CA HIS A 193 -13.25 -5.18 6.83
C HIS A 193 -13.71 -4.02 5.96
N LYS A 194 -13.67 -4.22 4.66
CA LYS A 194 -14.22 -3.29 3.69
C LYS A 194 -14.94 -4.06 2.59
N PHE A 195 -16.20 -3.76 2.38
CA PHE A 195 -17.02 -4.35 1.34
C PHE A 195 -17.55 -3.24 0.41
N TYR A 196 -17.57 -3.51 -0.87
CA TYR A 196 -18.17 -2.64 -1.88
C TYR A 196 -19.04 -3.47 -2.81
N ALA A 197 -20.20 -2.93 -3.17
CA ALA A 197 -21.06 -3.42 -4.25
C ALA A 197 -21.54 -2.27 -5.10
N GLY A 198 -21.39 -2.40 -6.41
CA GLY A 198 -21.78 -1.40 -7.40
C GLY A 198 -22.64 -1.98 -8.50
N ALA A 199 -23.51 -1.15 -9.06
CA ALA A 199 -24.28 -1.45 -10.26
C ALA A 199 -24.26 -0.27 -11.23
N MET A 200 -24.16 -0.56 -12.52
CA MET A 200 -24.17 0.43 -13.58
C MET A 200 -25.15 0.03 -14.67
N PHE A 201 -25.99 0.98 -15.06
CA PHE A 201 -26.82 0.92 -16.23
C PHE A 201 -26.33 1.93 -17.28
N SER A 202 -26.14 1.49 -18.53
CA SER A 202 -25.74 2.36 -19.62
C SER A 202 -26.51 2.00 -20.88
N LYS A 203 -27.33 2.92 -21.37
CA LYS A 203 -28.09 2.76 -22.61
C LYS A 203 -28.22 4.08 -23.35
N ASN A 204 -27.82 4.09 -24.63
CA ASN A 204 -27.84 5.27 -25.48
C ASN A 204 -27.05 6.44 -24.83
N ARG A 205 -27.78 7.50 -24.48
CA ARG A 205 -27.22 8.72 -23.87
C ARG A 205 -27.22 8.71 -22.34
N TRP A 206 -27.84 7.70 -21.71
CA TRP A 206 -27.99 7.60 -20.27
C TRP A 206 -26.96 6.67 -19.66
N THR A 207 -26.34 7.11 -18.58
CA THR A 207 -25.57 6.26 -17.69
C THR A 207 -25.98 6.57 -16.27
N VAL A 208 -26.35 5.54 -15.52
CA VAL A 208 -26.69 5.62 -14.10
C VAL A 208 -25.85 4.59 -13.36
N SER A 209 -25.21 5.00 -12.29
CA SER A 209 -24.47 4.09 -11.41
C SER A 209 -24.81 4.33 -9.95
N THR A 210 -24.76 3.28 -9.18
CA THR A 210 -24.89 3.32 -7.72
C THR A 210 -23.85 2.43 -7.09
N GLY A 211 -23.37 2.81 -5.90
CA GLY A 211 -22.40 2.05 -5.14
C GLY A 211 -22.66 2.16 -3.66
N LEU A 212 -22.55 1.04 -2.98
CA LEU A 212 -22.63 0.93 -1.53
C LEU A 212 -21.29 0.43 -1.01
N GLN A 213 -20.71 1.13 -0.05
CA GLN A 213 -19.51 0.72 0.66
C GLN A 213 -19.83 0.56 2.13
N TYR A 214 -19.49 -0.60 2.68
CA TYR A 214 -19.50 -0.89 4.10
C TYR A 214 -18.07 -1.01 4.61
N VAL A 215 -17.78 -0.32 5.70
CA VAL A 215 -16.51 -0.37 6.42
C VAL A 215 -16.81 -0.80 7.84
N ALA A 216 -16.09 -1.81 8.33
CA ALA A 216 -16.23 -2.28 9.70
C ALA A 216 -14.86 -2.40 10.38
N ASN A 217 -14.91 -2.23 11.69
CA ASN A 217 -13.73 -2.20 12.55
C ASN A 217 -12.66 -1.19 12.05
N LEU A 218 -13.08 0.03 11.70
CA LEU A 218 -12.15 1.12 11.40
C LEU A 218 -11.53 1.60 12.71
N TYR A 219 -10.22 1.43 12.88
CA TYR A 219 -9.53 1.88 14.08
C TYR A 219 -9.50 3.41 14.17
N THR A 220 -10.22 3.96 15.16
CA THR A 220 -10.29 5.41 15.45
C THR A 220 -9.43 5.81 16.64
N ASP A 221 -9.08 4.86 17.51
CA ASP A 221 -8.09 5.00 18.58
C ASP A 221 -7.35 3.66 18.73
N VAL A 222 -6.04 3.67 18.65
CA VAL A 222 -5.21 2.46 18.77
C VAL A 222 -4.70 2.23 20.20
N ASP A 223 -4.61 3.27 21.02
CA ASP A 223 -4.18 3.18 22.43
C ASP A 223 -5.27 2.58 23.31
N HIS A 224 -6.56 2.88 23.00
CA HIS A 224 -7.74 2.37 23.71
C HIS A 224 -8.54 1.34 22.89
N VAL A 225 -8.03 0.95 21.72
CA VAL A 225 -8.65 -0.03 20.80
C VAL A 225 -10.13 0.28 20.53
N GLN A 226 -10.39 1.46 19.96
CA GLN A 226 -11.72 1.85 19.51
C GLN A 226 -11.87 1.68 18.02
N THR A 227 -13.03 1.16 17.60
CA THR A 227 -13.34 0.98 16.18
C THR A 227 -14.72 1.55 15.86
N GLU A 228 -14.92 1.93 14.61
CA GLU A 228 -16.21 2.40 14.09
C GLU A 228 -16.60 1.65 12.82
N ASP A 229 -17.91 1.51 12.64
CA ASP A 229 -18.52 0.94 11.45
C ASP A 229 -19.36 2.00 10.75
N PHE A 230 -19.34 2.02 9.42
CA PHE A 230 -20.21 2.91 8.66
C PHE A 230 -20.53 2.38 7.26
N VAL A 231 -21.58 2.94 6.69
CA VAL A 231 -22.04 2.68 5.32
C VAL A 231 -22.01 4.00 4.54
N LEU A 232 -21.45 3.95 3.35
CA LEU A 232 -21.54 5.02 2.36
C LEU A 232 -22.34 4.53 1.17
N TRP A 233 -23.30 5.32 0.74
CA TRP A 233 -24.07 5.06 -0.46
C TRP A 233 -24.01 6.26 -1.40
N ASN A 234 -23.78 6.00 -2.67
CA ASN A 234 -23.76 7.02 -3.70
C ASN A 234 -24.55 6.62 -4.94
N ILE A 235 -25.10 7.61 -5.61
CA ILE A 235 -25.78 7.47 -6.90
C ILE A 235 -25.26 8.56 -7.81
N ASN A 236 -24.94 8.19 -9.05
CA ASN A 236 -24.53 9.09 -10.11
C ASN A 236 -25.39 8.89 -11.35
N GLY A 237 -25.74 9.97 -12.00
CA GLY A 237 -26.43 9.94 -13.29
C GLY A 237 -25.78 10.89 -14.27
N SER A 238 -25.61 10.45 -15.49
CA SER A 238 -25.13 11.30 -16.60
C SER A 238 -25.97 11.15 -17.84
N PHE A 239 -26.12 12.24 -18.57
CA PHE A 239 -26.80 12.28 -19.85
C PHE A 239 -25.94 13.00 -20.88
N LYS A 240 -25.62 12.31 -21.98
CA LYS A 240 -24.83 12.86 -23.07
C LYS A 240 -25.71 13.74 -23.97
N VAL A 241 -25.51 15.06 -23.92
CA VAL A 241 -26.35 16.06 -24.62
C VAL A 241 -26.08 16.08 -26.13
N THR A 242 -24.82 15.89 -26.52
CA THR A 242 -24.40 15.85 -27.95
C THR A 242 -23.67 14.55 -28.24
N GLU A 243 -23.66 14.14 -29.51
CA GLU A 243 -22.86 13.02 -30.00
C GLU A 243 -21.38 13.37 -30.03
#